data_80069131c107869d49ee5842cff273b0
#
_entry.id   80069131c107869d49ee5842cff273b0
#
_cell.length_a   1.000
_cell.length_b   1.000
_cell.length_c   1.000
_cell.angle_alpha   90.00
_cell.angle_beta   90.00
_cell.angle_gamma   90.00
#
_symmetry.space_group_name_H-M   'P 1'
#
loop_
_entity.id
_entity.type
_entity.pdbx_description
1 polymer ?
#
loop_
_entity_poly.entity_id
_entity_poly.type
_entity_poly.pdbx_seq_one_letter_code
_entity_poly.pdbx_strand_id
1 'polypeptide(L)'
;LLEKIKAVLLQPKFKEKIMSKNVSDQLVEMLVQAGVKRVYAITGDSLNPVNDAIRRDGRLEWIHVRHEESAAYAASMDAELNGIGCCMGSSGPGHVHLINGLYDANRAGNPVIAIASTCATHKFGTHWFQETNPFLLFQDCSKYVYVANTPKQFTTMMQRVIQTAINEKGVAVLGLPGDVAGADLEEVPTATQTFLAKPVVRPSDSELDKLAAVLNDAKNKKITLYCGHGCQYAVKEVEQLAETLKAPIVASFRGKIFFDRTDSPYIAGMNGLLGHRSGYDACAKADVLVMLGTDFPYAEFLPKKNTIIQIDERPDIIGRRAKVDYGFAGDVKDTITALLPKLTPRTDDSFLKDIHKEYLDLEKSLDDYTKKKTEENQIDPEYAAKLLDKYAANDAIFTVDTGMNVVWAARFIKGTGKRYLTGSFNHGSMANALPMAIGAAASSNGRQVVAMCGDGGLSMLLGDLATLMQYQYPVKIFVFNNRSLAMVKLEMEVSGYLDWQTNMVNPPFDKLAELMNIKGYEVHKTEDLEATVKAAFEHDGPTLVNIYTNRDTLAMPPHVTFDQMKGFATNVIKKIGQGDFSNAKDSIANSMKHIKDVF
;
A
#
# COMPACT_ATOMS: atom_id res chain seq x y z
N LEU A 1 29.75 -15.37 44.71
CA LEU A 1 28.86 -14.65 43.78
C LEU A 1 27.39 -14.74 44.22
N LEU A 2 26.88 -15.93 44.52
CA LEU A 2 25.47 -16.14 44.97
C LEU A 2 25.12 -15.36 46.26
N GLU A 3 26.02 -15.29 47.23
CA GLU A 3 25.80 -14.51 48.49
C GLU A 3 25.80 -13.01 48.23
N LYS A 4 26.65 -12.51 47.33
CA LYS A 4 26.63 -11.08 46.90
C LYS A 4 25.34 -10.74 46.18
N ILE A 5 24.83 -11.62 45.34
CA ILE A 5 23.54 -11.46 44.62
C ILE A 5 22.39 -11.46 45.66
N LYS A 6 22.37 -12.38 46.63
CA LYS A 6 21.37 -12.39 47.71
C LYS A 6 21.37 -11.13 48.53
N ALA A 7 22.56 -10.63 48.88
CA ALA A 7 22.68 -9.38 49.64
C ALA A 7 22.14 -8.14 48.90
N VAL A 8 22.29 -8.09 47.56
CA VAL A 8 21.72 -7.03 46.70
C VAL A 8 20.20 -7.16 46.61
N LEU A 9 19.70 -8.39 46.40
CA LEU A 9 18.26 -8.66 46.29
C LEU A 9 17.46 -8.39 47.56
N LEU A 10 18.10 -8.42 48.73
CA LEU A 10 17.47 -8.19 50.02
C LEU A 10 17.44 -6.70 50.45
N GLN A 11 18.07 -5.80 49.70
CA GLN A 11 18.03 -4.37 50.02
C GLN A 11 16.63 -3.78 49.70
N PRO A 12 15.97 -3.09 50.68
CA PRO A 12 14.66 -2.49 50.47
C PRO A 12 14.62 -1.56 49.26
N LYS A 13 15.61 -0.68 49.09
CA LYS A 13 15.75 0.21 47.93
C LYS A 13 15.84 -0.53 46.59
N PHE A 14 16.37 -1.76 46.55
CA PHE A 14 16.45 -2.56 45.34
C PHE A 14 15.07 -3.13 44.97
N LYS A 15 14.28 -3.53 45.99
CA LYS A 15 12.89 -3.98 45.80
C LYS A 15 11.97 -2.84 45.35
N GLU A 16 12.08 -1.66 45.97
CA GLU A 16 11.34 -0.46 45.55
C GLU A 16 11.66 -0.07 44.09
N LYS A 17 12.94 -0.12 43.69
CA LYS A 17 13.38 0.18 42.33
C LYS A 17 12.89 -0.82 41.30
N ILE A 18 12.69 -2.09 41.67
CA ILE A 18 12.10 -3.12 40.78
C ILE A 18 10.59 -2.89 40.62
N MET A 19 9.93 -2.22 41.53
CA MET A 19 8.49 -1.96 41.55
C MET A 19 8.10 -0.56 41.06
N SER A 20 9.07 0.35 40.82
CA SER A 20 8.79 1.67 40.26
C SER A 20 8.49 1.58 38.78
N LYS A 21 7.48 2.33 38.32
CA LYS A 21 7.14 2.48 36.92
C LYS A 21 8.24 3.23 36.18
N ASN A 22 8.78 2.67 35.14
CA ASN A 22 9.78 3.33 34.29
C ASN A 22 9.17 3.91 33.00
N VAL A 23 9.99 4.63 32.21
CA VAL A 23 9.57 5.25 30.96
C VAL A 23 9.04 4.21 29.96
N SER A 24 9.64 3.02 29.90
CA SER A 24 9.20 1.94 29.00
C SER A 24 7.84 1.36 29.40
N ASP A 25 7.54 1.26 30.72
CA ASP A 25 6.21 0.86 31.18
C ASP A 25 5.13 1.88 30.75
N GLN A 26 5.48 3.18 30.82
CA GLN A 26 4.58 4.23 30.34
C GLN A 26 4.42 4.20 28.81
N LEU A 27 5.48 3.89 28.05
CA LEU A 27 5.40 3.73 26.61
C LEU A 27 4.38 2.63 26.25
N VAL A 28 4.47 1.46 26.86
CA VAL A 28 3.55 0.34 26.64
C VAL A 28 2.10 0.76 26.94
N GLU A 29 1.87 1.41 28.09
CA GLU A 29 0.54 1.90 28.46
C GLU A 29 -0.04 2.86 27.42
N MET A 30 0.76 3.83 26.94
CA MET A 30 0.32 4.81 25.95
C MET A 30 0.06 4.18 24.57
N LEU A 31 0.87 3.21 24.14
CA LEU A 31 0.63 2.46 22.91
C LEU A 31 -0.67 1.65 22.98
N VAL A 32 -0.93 0.97 24.09
CA VAL A 32 -2.18 0.22 24.31
C VAL A 32 -3.38 1.17 24.29
N GLN A 33 -3.31 2.30 24.98
CA GLN A 33 -4.37 3.32 24.97
C GLN A 33 -4.63 3.89 23.58
N ALA A 34 -3.58 4.01 22.75
CA ALA A 34 -3.71 4.43 21.35
C ALA A 34 -4.36 3.38 20.44
N GLY A 35 -4.57 2.17 20.93
CA GLY A 35 -5.15 1.06 20.16
C GLY A 35 -4.12 0.17 19.46
N VAL A 36 -2.83 0.39 19.68
CA VAL A 36 -1.77 -0.50 19.19
C VAL A 36 -1.93 -1.88 19.84
N LYS A 37 -1.88 -2.94 19.03
CA LYS A 37 -1.93 -4.32 19.50
C LYS A 37 -0.64 -5.08 19.25
N ARG A 38 0.14 -4.63 18.25
CA ARG A 38 1.36 -5.29 17.79
C ARG A 38 2.49 -4.30 17.59
N VAL A 39 3.69 -4.78 17.84
CA VAL A 39 4.94 -4.08 17.54
C VAL A 39 5.75 -4.94 16.58
N TYR A 40 6.09 -4.39 15.42
CA TYR A 40 6.93 -5.05 14.44
C TYR A 40 8.36 -4.55 14.59
N ALA A 41 9.31 -5.44 14.86
CA ALA A 41 10.68 -5.03 15.13
C ALA A 41 11.68 -6.19 15.15
N ILE A 42 12.96 -5.85 15.23
CA ILE A 42 14.05 -6.73 15.67
C ILE A 42 14.48 -6.28 17.07
N THR A 43 14.70 -7.23 17.98
CA THR A 43 15.24 -6.92 19.31
C THR A 43 16.67 -6.39 19.20
N GLY A 44 16.99 -5.36 19.98
CA GLY A 44 18.32 -4.79 20.07
C GLY A 44 18.60 -4.30 21.48
N ASP A 45 19.87 -4.15 21.84
CA ASP A 45 20.32 -3.82 23.18
C ASP A 45 19.78 -2.48 23.69
N SER A 46 19.72 -1.47 22.84
CA SER A 46 19.17 -0.15 23.19
C SER A 46 17.65 -0.17 23.44
N LEU A 47 16.95 -1.22 22.98
CA LEU A 47 15.52 -1.46 23.21
C LEU A 47 15.25 -2.37 24.42
N ASN A 48 16.27 -2.90 25.11
CA ASN A 48 16.10 -3.86 26.21
C ASN A 48 15.06 -3.42 27.27
N PRO A 49 15.02 -2.16 27.75
CA PRO A 49 14.00 -1.73 28.69
C PRO A 49 12.58 -1.81 28.11
N VAL A 50 12.42 -1.48 26.82
CA VAL A 50 11.13 -1.53 26.10
C VAL A 50 10.70 -2.99 25.89
N ASN A 51 11.62 -3.85 25.44
CA ASN A 51 11.37 -5.27 25.23
C ASN A 51 10.90 -5.94 26.54
N ASP A 52 11.56 -5.64 27.65
CA ASP A 52 11.19 -6.19 28.96
C ASP A 52 9.82 -5.64 29.44
N ALA A 53 9.53 -4.37 29.23
CA ALA A 53 8.23 -3.78 29.56
C ALA A 53 7.09 -4.45 28.76
N ILE A 54 7.25 -4.65 27.44
CA ILE A 54 6.27 -5.35 26.60
C ILE A 54 6.08 -6.79 27.08
N ARG A 55 7.19 -7.50 27.36
CA ARG A 55 7.16 -8.87 27.89
C ARG A 55 6.40 -8.99 29.22
N ARG A 56 6.60 -8.05 30.14
CA ARG A 56 5.95 -8.03 31.47
C ARG A 56 4.48 -7.67 31.40
N ASP A 57 4.14 -6.72 30.53
CA ASP A 57 2.77 -6.23 30.35
C ASP A 57 1.87 -7.26 29.62
N GLY A 58 2.36 -7.85 28.52
CA GLY A 58 1.69 -8.92 27.78
C GLY A 58 0.49 -8.49 26.92
N ARG A 59 0.10 -7.21 26.89
CA ARG A 59 -1.00 -6.70 26.04
C ARG A 59 -0.58 -6.39 24.62
N LEU A 60 0.70 -6.14 24.37
CA LEU A 60 1.28 -5.93 23.05
C LEU A 60 1.96 -7.22 22.57
N GLU A 61 1.61 -7.64 21.36
CA GLU A 61 2.28 -8.73 20.69
C GLU A 61 3.54 -8.22 19.98
N TRP A 62 4.67 -8.91 20.15
CA TRP A 62 5.91 -8.60 19.46
C TRP A 62 6.06 -9.50 18.24
N ILE A 63 6.04 -8.91 17.04
CA ILE A 63 6.27 -9.62 15.78
C ILE A 63 7.72 -9.42 15.37
N HIS A 64 8.50 -10.47 15.50
CA HIS A 64 9.92 -10.47 15.19
C HIS A 64 10.15 -10.67 13.68
N VAL A 65 10.49 -9.62 12.97
CA VAL A 65 10.85 -9.64 11.54
C VAL A 65 12.35 -9.93 11.35
N ARG A 66 12.83 -10.00 10.10
CA ARG A 66 14.25 -10.21 9.80
C ARG A 66 14.95 -8.96 9.26
N HIS A 67 14.17 -7.92 8.96
CA HIS A 67 14.66 -6.62 8.53
C HIS A 67 13.71 -5.52 9.01
N GLU A 68 14.22 -4.41 9.51
CA GLU A 68 13.34 -3.35 10.06
C GLU A 68 12.55 -2.62 8.95
N GLU A 69 13.01 -2.62 7.71
CA GLU A 69 12.21 -2.16 6.58
C GLU A 69 10.90 -2.98 6.48
N SER A 70 11.00 -4.30 6.65
CA SER A 70 9.82 -5.18 6.73
C SER A 70 8.93 -4.85 7.93
N ALA A 71 9.52 -4.45 9.07
CA ALA A 71 8.74 -3.99 10.22
C ALA A 71 7.90 -2.76 9.90
N ALA A 72 8.46 -1.80 9.17
CA ALA A 72 7.75 -0.58 8.79
C ALA A 72 6.62 -0.86 7.80
N TYR A 73 6.81 -1.73 6.79
CA TYR A 73 5.73 -2.17 5.89
C TYR A 73 4.64 -2.95 6.63
N ALA A 74 5.00 -3.86 7.52
CA ALA A 74 4.03 -4.63 8.30
C ALA A 74 3.23 -3.71 9.25
N ALA A 75 3.87 -2.75 9.89
CA ALA A 75 3.20 -1.73 10.70
C ALA A 75 2.28 -0.82 9.87
N SER A 76 2.70 -0.45 8.65
CA SER A 76 1.88 0.30 7.70
C SER A 76 0.61 -0.48 7.35
N MET A 77 0.72 -1.77 7.10
CA MET A 77 -0.42 -2.63 6.80
C MET A 77 -1.36 -2.80 8.00
N ASP A 78 -0.82 -2.97 9.22
CA ASP A 78 -1.63 -3.01 10.44
C ASP A 78 -2.38 -1.68 10.64
N ALA A 79 -1.72 -0.55 10.40
CA ALA A 79 -2.36 0.77 10.44
C ALA A 79 -3.49 0.91 9.42
N GLU A 80 -3.31 0.40 8.23
CA GLU A 80 -4.31 0.44 7.14
C GLU A 80 -5.57 -0.39 7.49
N LEU A 81 -5.39 -1.53 8.16
CA LEU A 81 -6.50 -2.39 8.58
C LEU A 81 -7.16 -1.98 9.91
N ASN A 82 -6.37 -1.49 10.86
CA ASN A 82 -6.80 -1.29 12.25
C ASN A 82 -6.72 0.17 12.74
N GLY A 83 -6.23 1.08 11.89
CA GLY A 83 -6.19 2.52 12.14
C GLY A 83 -4.92 3.03 12.79
N ILE A 84 -4.04 2.17 13.33
CA ILE A 84 -2.74 2.53 13.86
C ILE A 84 -1.79 1.33 13.87
N GLY A 85 -0.52 1.55 13.53
CA GLY A 85 0.54 0.55 13.57
C GLY A 85 1.75 1.04 14.35
N CYS A 86 2.61 0.11 14.78
CA CYS A 86 3.83 0.45 15.51
C CYS A 86 5.02 -0.39 15.05
N CYS A 87 6.14 0.25 14.74
CA CYS A 87 7.41 -0.41 14.51
C CYS A 87 8.52 0.21 15.37
N MET A 88 9.58 -0.57 15.61
CA MET A 88 10.71 -0.11 16.40
C MET A 88 12.03 -0.55 15.77
N GLY A 89 13.05 0.30 15.89
CA GLY A 89 14.42 -0.02 15.48
C GLY A 89 15.41 0.33 16.59
N SER A 90 16.37 -0.54 16.82
CA SER A 90 17.45 -0.28 17.78
C SER A 90 18.41 0.80 17.27
N SER A 91 19.34 1.23 18.11
CA SER A 91 20.31 2.29 17.83
C SER A 91 21.08 2.04 16.53
N GLY A 92 21.30 3.11 15.77
CA GLY A 92 22.08 3.07 14.53
C GLY A 92 21.40 2.29 13.40
N PRO A 93 21.98 1.19 12.92
CA PRO A 93 21.45 0.47 11.74
C PRO A 93 20.01 0.02 11.91
N GLY A 94 19.59 -0.36 13.12
CA GLY A 94 18.23 -0.84 13.36
C GLY A 94 17.17 0.18 12.97
N HIS A 95 17.24 1.41 13.44
CA HIS A 95 16.26 2.41 13.06
C HIS A 95 16.52 3.04 11.67
N VAL A 96 17.75 3.00 11.15
CA VAL A 96 18.05 3.47 9.79
C VAL A 96 17.34 2.61 8.75
N HIS A 97 17.28 1.31 8.94
CA HIS A 97 16.56 0.40 8.05
C HIS A 97 15.06 0.66 7.95
N LEU A 98 14.43 1.28 8.95
CA LEU A 98 12.99 1.61 8.90
C LEU A 98 12.62 2.58 7.78
N ILE A 99 13.56 3.41 7.32
CA ILE A 99 13.29 4.63 6.54
C ILE A 99 12.45 4.37 5.29
N ASN A 100 12.79 3.38 4.46
CA ASN A 100 12.07 3.15 3.21
C ASN A 100 10.59 2.75 3.45
N GLY A 101 10.34 1.84 4.39
CA GLY A 101 8.96 1.48 4.74
C GLY A 101 8.19 2.62 5.41
N LEU A 102 8.88 3.50 6.15
CA LEU A 102 8.25 4.70 6.73
C LEU A 102 7.92 5.76 5.67
N TYR A 103 8.74 5.91 4.62
CA TYR A 103 8.35 6.73 3.46
C TYR A 103 7.06 6.24 2.84
N ASP A 104 6.94 4.93 2.62
CA ASP A 104 5.73 4.34 2.06
C ASP A 104 4.52 4.60 2.96
N ALA A 105 4.60 4.30 4.25
CA ALA A 105 3.54 4.54 5.22
C ALA A 105 3.09 6.02 5.26
N ASN A 106 4.06 6.96 5.28
CA ASN A 106 3.77 8.38 5.32
C ASN A 106 3.08 8.88 4.05
N ARG A 107 3.52 8.41 2.88
CA ARG A 107 2.90 8.75 1.58
C ARG A 107 1.53 8.10 1.39
N ALA A 108 1.35 6.91 1.95
CA ALA A 108 0.05 6.22 1.96
C ALA A 108 -0.96 6.90 2.90
N GLY A 109 -0.50 7.71 3.85
CA GLY A 109 -1.33 8.33 4.88
C GLY A 109 -1.70 7.37 6.01
N ASN A 110 -0.88 6.35 6.25
CA ASN A 110 -1.12 5.34 7.27
C ASN A 110 -0.57 5.80 8.63
N PRO A 111 -1.37 5.84 9.70
CA PRO A 111 -0.92 6.24 11.03
C PRO A 111 0.07 5.23 11.63
N VAL A 112 1.37 5.51 11.54
CA VAL A 112 2.42 4.65 12.08
C VAL A 112 3.23 5.38 13.13
N ILE A 113 3.37 4.76 14.31
CA ILE A 113 4.28 5.16 15.36
C ILE A 113 5.59 4.41 15.16
N ALA A 114 6.69 5.14 15.00
CA ALA A 114 8.03 4.55 14.94
C ALA A 114 8.85 4.96 16.17
N ILE A 115 9.41 3.97 16.87
CA ILE A 115 10.34 4.21 17.98
C ILE A 115 11.76 3.97 17.47
N ALA A 116 12.52 5.05 17.35
CA ALA A 116 13.93 5.01 16.97
C ALA A 116 14.80 5.06 18.24
N SER A 117 15.24 3.92 18.74
CA SER A 117 16.11 3.90 19.91
C SER A 117 17.49 4.48 19.58
N THR A 118 18.16 5.07 20.55
CA THR A 118 19.48 5.66 20.38
C THR A 118 20.44 5.22 21.48
N CYS A 119 21.73 5.52 21.30
CA CYS A 119 22.71 5.39 22.39
C CYS A 119 22.31 6.27 23.58
N ALA A 120 22.94 6.05 24.73
CA ALA A 120 22.67 6.82 25.94
C ALA A 120 22.94 8.34 25.75
N THR A 121 22.15 9.18 26.40
CA THR A 121 22.15 10.64 26.21
C THR A 121 23.53 11.30 26.44
N HIS A 122 24.30 10.82 27.42
CA HIS A 122 25.63 11.36 27.73
C HIS A 122 26.69 11.04 26.66
N LYS A 123 26.34 10.26 25.66
CA LYS A 123 27.21 9.89 24.52
C LYS A 123 26.90 10.67 23.25
N PHE A 124 25.84 11.46 23.23
CA PHE A 124 25.47 12.25 22.06
C PHE A 124 26.57 13.25 21.67
N GLY A 125 26.84 13.32 20.36
CA GLY A 125 27.84 14.20 19.79
C GLY A 125 29.29 13.71 19.92
N THR A 126 29.51 12.49 20.40
CA THR A 126 30.84 11.91 20.60
C THR A 126 31.27 10.93 19.50
N HIS A 127 30.45 10.73 18.47
CA HIS A 127 30.60 9.66 17.47
C HIS A 127 30.64 8.27 18.12
N TRP A 128 29.80 8.07 19.14
CA TRP A 128 29.71 6.80 19.83
C TRP A 128 29.25 5.67 18.88
N PHE A 129 29.62 4.43 19.22
CA PHE A 129 29.17 3.26 18.49
C PHE A 129 27.64 3.26 18.26
N GLN A 130 27.22 3.11 17.00
CA GLN A 130 25.81 3.18 16.57
C GLN A 130 25.10 4.53 16.84
N GLU A 131 25.83 5.61 17.09
CA GLU A 131 25.23 6.93 17.18
C GLU A 131 24.73 7.39 15.82
N THR A 132 23.50 7.83 15.76
CA THR A 132 22.88 8.52 14.62
C THR A 132 21.98 9.63 15.16
N ASN A 133 21.52 10.50 14.30
CA ASN A 133 20.59 11.58 14.68
C ASN A 133 19.20 11.31 14.10
N PRO A 134 18.26 10.72 14.86
CA PRO A 134 16.91 10.43 14.39
C PRO A 134 16.16 11.67 13.92
N PHE A 135 16.39 12.82 14.55
CA PHE A 135 15.73 14.06 14.16
C PHE A 135 16.03 14.44 12.70
N LEU A 136 17.28 14.31 12.26
CA LEU A 136 17.65 14.58 10.86
C LEU A 136 17.22 13.44 9.92
N LEU A 137 17.37 12.19 10.35
CA LEU A 137 17.12 11.03 9.51
C LEU A 137 15.64 10.89 9.09
N PHE A 138 14.70 11.20 9.98
CA PHE A 138 13.28 10.94 9.75
C PHE A 138 12.47 12.18 9.37
N GLN A 139 13.08 13.34 9.21
CA GLN A 139 12.37 14.58 8.87
C GLN A 139 11.55 14.49 7.60
N ASP A 140 12.08 13.87 6.53
CA ASP A 140 11.40 13.82 5.24
C ASP A 140 10.38 12.67 5.14
N CYS A 141 10.53 11.62 5.95
CA CYS A 141 9.63 10.47 5.94
C CYS A 141 8.59 10.46 7.07
N SER A 142 8.43 11.57 7.80
CA SER A 142 7.49 11.66 8.92
C SER A 142 6.80 13.01 9.02
N LYS A 143 5.68 13.05 9.75
CA LYS A 143 4.95 14.27 10.12
C LYS A 143 5.51 14.92 11.37
N TYR A 144 6.14 14.11 12.23
CA TYR A 144 6.72 14.55 13.50
C TYR A 144 7.89 13.66 13.85
N VAL A 145 8.99 14.27 14.26
CA VAL A 145 10.14 13.57 14.82
C VAL A 145 10.82 14.41 15.88
N TYR A 146 11.04 13.82 17.05
CA TYR A 146 11.85 14.41 18.12
C TYR A 146 12.49 13.30 18.96
N VAL A 147 13.52 13.67 19.76
CA VAL A 147 14.21 12.78 20.68
C VAL A 147 13.87 13.16 22.12
N ALA A 148 13.36 12.23 22.91
CA ALA A 148 13.09 12.41 24.33
C ALA A 148 14.39 12.26 25.12
N ASN A 149 15.07 13.37 25.42
CA ASN A 149 16.38 13.36 26.09
C ASN A 149 16.30 13.19 27.60
N THR A 150 15.12 13.30 28.20
CA THR A 150 14.90 13.12 29.65
C THR A 150 13.59 12.37 29.91
N PRO A 151 13.46 11.64 31.03
CA PRO A 151 12.20 11.01 31.43
C PRO A 151 11.03 11.99 31.51
N LYS A 152 11.30 13.23 31.96
CA LYS A 152 10.29 14.28 32.09
C LYS A 152 9.68 14.71 30.74
N GLN A 153 10.45 14.69 29.67
CA GLN A 153 9.96 15.03 28.32
C GLN A 153 9.09 13.93 27.71
N PHE A 154 9.32 12.67 28.08
CA PHE A 154 8.81 11.49 27.39
C PHE A 154 7.29 11.50 27.20
N THR A 155 6.52 11.64 28.30
CA THR A 155 5.05 11.50 28.25
C THR A 155 4.40 12.50 27.29
N THR A 156 4.83 13.77 27.36
CA THR A 156 4.31 14.84 26.49
C THR A 156 4.67 14.60 25.02
N MET A 157 5.92 14.19 24.76
CA MET A 157 6.37 13.91 23.41
C MET A 157 5.66 12.69 22.82
N MET A 158 5.51 11.61 23.59
CA MET A 158 4.80 10.40 23.13
C MET A 158 3.33 10.69 22.84
N GLN A 159 2.67 11.49 23.67
CA GLN A 159 1.31 11.96 23.40
C GLN A 159 1.26 12.71 22.05
N ARG A 160 2.21 13.57 21.78
CA ARG A 160 2.31 14.31 20.52
C ARG A 160 2.54 13.39 19.32
N VAL A 161 3.41 12.39 19.46
CA VAL A 161 3.65 11.36 18.43
C VAL A 161 2.35 10.65 18.06
N ILE A 162 1.61 10.15 19.05
CA ILE A 162 0.34 9.44 18.84
C ILE A 162 -0.68 10.34 18.15
N GLN A 163 -0.89 11.55 18.67
CA GLN A 163 -1.86 12.50 18.12
C GLN A 163 -1.52 12.91 16.69
N THR A 164 -0.24 13.16 16.41
CA THR A 164 0.19 13.54 15.05
C THR A 164 -0.02 12.38 14.06
N ALA A 165 0.41 11.16 14.41
CA ALA A 165 0.23 10.01 13.53
C ALA A 165 -1.25 9.83 13.11
N ILE A 166 -2.17 9.93 14.08
CA ILE A 166 -3.61 9.70 13.85
C ILE A 166 -4.26 10.88 13.12
N ASN A 167 -4.02 12.12 13.57
CA ASN A 167 -4.75 13.28 13.07
C ASN A 167 -4.22 13.76 11.71
N GLU A 168 -2.90 13.67 11.48
CA GLU A 168 -2.28 14.07 10.23
C GLU A 168 -2.15 12.90 9.23
N LYS A 169 -2.60 11.70 9.63
CA LYS A 169 -2.57 10.48 8.80
C LYS A 169 -1.18 10.25 8.17
N GLY A 170 -0.26 9.76 8.98
CA GLY A 170 1.10 9.50 8.54
C GLY A 170 2.00 8.98 9.66
N VAL A 171 3.28 9.06 9.41
CA VAL A 171 4.31 8.57 10.33
C VAL A 171 4.66 9.64 11.37
N ALA A 172 4.77 9.22 12.64
CA ALA A 172 5.36 10.02 13.69
C ALA A 172 6.44 9.22 14.42
N VAL A 173 7.61 9.83 14.64
CA VAL A 173 8.80 9.16 15.17
C VAL A 173 9.17 9.73 16.53
N LEU A 174 9.40 8.83 17.50
CA LEU A 174 10.02 9.15 18.77
C LEU A 174 11.44 8.59 18.83
N GLY A 175 12.43 9.45 18.90
CA GLY A 175 13.77 9.06 19.29
C GLY A 175 13.79 8.77 20.80
N LEU A 176 14.23 7.57 21.20
CA LEU A 176 14.22 7.14 22.61
C LEU A 176 15.59 6.59 23.00
N PRO A 177 16.41 7.38 23.75
CA PRO A 177 17.68 6.91 24.30
C PRO A 177 17.50 5.74 25.28
N GLY A 178 18.39 4.75 25.21
CA GLY A 178 18.28 3.54 26.04
C GLY A 178 18.34 3.82 27.56
N ASP A 179 19.12 4.82 27.99
CA ASP A 179 19.19 5.26 29.40
C ASP A 179 17.89 5.96 29.85
N VAL A 180 17.26 6.74 28.96
CA VAL A 180 15.95 7.35 29.22
C VAL A 180 14.86 6.28 29.28
N ALA A 181 14.88 5.32 28.35
CA ALA A 181 13.90 4.23 28.32
C ALA A 181 13.87 3.41 29.62
N GLY A 182 15.03 3.17 30.21
CA GLY A 182 15.17 2.44 31.49
C GLY A 182 15.05 3.28 32.75
N ALA A 183 14.94 4.60 32.64
CA ALA A 183 14.88 5.50 33.80
C ALA A 183 13.50 5.46 34.48
N ASP A 184 13.49 5.79 35.78
CA ASP A 184 12.24 5.97 36.54
C ASP A 184 11.39 7.07 35.89
N LEU A 185 10.08 6.83 35.79
CA LEU A 185 9.16 7.80 35.21
C LEU A 185 9.02 9.02 36.12
N GLU A 186 9.25 10.19 35.54
CA GLU A 186 8.93 11.45 36.19
C GLU A 186 7.49 11.85 35.87
N GLU A 187 6.65 12.06 36.86
CA GLU A 187 5.30 12.56 36.68
C GLU A 187 5.32 14.00 36.14
N VAL A 188 4.48 14.22 35.15
CA VAL A 188 4.22 15.55 34.58
C VAL A 188 2.72 15.80 34.56
N PRO A 189 2.27 17.06 34.82
CA PRO A 189 0.86 17.39 34.72
C PRO A 189 0.40 17.42 33.27
N THR A 190 0.23 16.23 32.67
CA THR A 190 -0.32 16.05 31.33
C THR A 190 -1.68 15.39 31.42
N ALA A 191 -2.44 15.47 30.33
CA ALA A 191 -3.67 14.72 30.21
C ALA A 191 -3.38 13.22 30.43
N THR A 192 -4.11 12.60 31.33
CA THR A 192 -4.00 11.16 31.63
C THR A 192 -4.57 10.28 30.52
N GLN A 193 -5.29 10.87 29.57
CA GLN A 193 -5.87 10.21 28.42
C GLN A 193 -5.32 10.82 27.14
N THR A 194 -4.94 9.96 26.19
CA THR A 194 -4.60 10.39 24.84
C THR A 194 -5.90 10.69 24.10
N PHE A 195 -6.09 11.94 23.68
CA PHE A 195 -7.26 12.32 22.91
C PHE A 195 -7.14 11.81 21.47
N LEU A 196 -7.97 10.84 21.13
CA LEU A 196 -8.02 10.19 19.82
C LEU A 196 -9.22 10.65 18.97
N ALA A 197 -9.80 11.81 19.29
CA ALA A 197 -10.91 12.35 18.55
C ALA A 197 -10.49 12.60 17.10
N LYS A 198 -11.15 11.91 16.17
CA LYS A 198 -11.03 12.17 14.73
C LYS A 198 -12.09 13.22 14.37
N PRO A 199 -11.72 14.46 14.04
CA PRO A 199 -12.70 15.43 13.57
C PRO A 199 -13.24 14.95 12.22
N VAL A 200 -14.56 14.99 12.05
CA VAL A 200 -15.19 14.80 10.75
C VAL A 200 -15.35 16.19 10.15
N VAL A 201 -14.65 16.43 9.04
CA VAL A 201 -14.73 17.69 8.32
C VAL A 201 -15.82 17.57 7.25
N ARG A 202 -16.71 18.55 7.18
CA ARG A 202 -17.75 18.66 6.15
C ARG A 202 -17.77 20.10 5.63
N PRO A 203 -18.01 20.34 4.32
CA PRO A 203 -18.25 21.68 3.80
C PRO A 203 -19.44 22.33 4.51
N SER A 204 -19.40 23.63 4.67
CA SER A 204 -20.53 24.40 5.22
C SER A 204 -21.78 24.24 4.35
N ASP A 205 -22.96 24.51 4.92
CA ASP A 205 -24.21 24.42 4.15
C ASP A 205 -24.21 25.35 2.93
N SER A 206 -23.60 26.54 3.03
CA SER A 206 -23.45 27.46 1.89
C SER A 206 -22.53 26.94 0.79
N GLU A 207 -21.50 26.15 1.15
CA GLU A 207 -20.63 25.48 0.17
C GLU A 207 -21.33 24.29 -0.46
N LEU A 208 -22.11 23.54 0.32
CA LEU A 208 -22.95 22.46 -0.21
C LEU A 208 -24.04 23.01 -1.17
N ASP A 209 -24.62 24.16 -0.89
CA ASP A 209 -25.57 24.80 -1.80
C ASP A 209 -24.92 25.23 -3.12
N LYS A 210 -23.69 25.75 -3.07
CA LYS A 210 -22.88 26.04 -4.28
C LYS A 210 -22.59 24.78 -5.08
N LEU A 211 -22.14 23.69 -4.41
CA LEU A 211 -21.86 22.42 -5.06
C LEU A 211 -23.13 21.85 -5.71
N ALA A 212 -24.26 21.88 -4.99
CA ALA A 212 -25.55 21.43 -5.53
C ALA A 212 -25.99 22.28 -6.74
N ALA A 213 -25.82 23.59 -6.69
CA ALA A 213 -26.15 24.48 -7.81
C ALA A 213 -25.35 24.13 -9.07
N VAL A 214 -24.02 23.91 -8.93
CA VAL A 214 -23.15 23.51 -10.06
C VAL A 214 -23.58 22.19 -10.68
N LEU A 215 -23.89 21.18 -9.85
CA LEU A 215 -24.32 19.87 -10.32
C LEU A 215 -25.73 19.86 -10.92
N ASN A 216 -26.65 20.65 -10.37
CA ASN A 216 -28.02 20.79 -10.89
C ASN A 216 -28.04 21.60 -12.21
N ASP A 217 -27.17 22.64 -12.36
CA ASP A 217 -27.03 23.39 -13.63
C ASP A 217 -26.40 22.51 -14.73
N ALA A 218 -25.65 21.48 -14.35
CA ALA A 218 -25.02 20.54 -15.29
C ALA A 218 -26.02 19.51 -15.88
N LYS A 219 -27.34 19.70 -15.81
CA LYS A 219 -28.36 18.71 -16.19
C LYS A 219 -28.22 18.10 -17.60
N ASN A 220 -27.67 18.85 -18.55
CA ASN A 220 -27.44 18.40 -19.93
C ASN A 220 -25.98 18.08 -20.22
N LYS A 221 -25.12 18.04 -19.18
CA LYS A 221 -23.69 17.77 -19.31
C LYS A 221 -23.37 16.35 -18.89
N LYS A 222 -22.34 15.78 -19.49
CA LYS A 222 -21.77 14.47 -19.09
C LYS A 222 -20.99 14.64 -17.79
N ILE A 223 -21.35 13.90 -16.76
CA ILE A 223 -20.67 13.90 -15.46
C ILE A 223 -19.97 12.56 -15.26
N THR A 224 -18.75 12.57 -14.75
CA THR A 224 -18.02 11.37 -14.30
C THR A 224 -17.58 11.54 -12.86
N LEU A 225 -17.73 10.49 -12.04
CA LEU A 225 -17.21 10.42 -10.68
C LEU A 225 -15.86 9.70 -10.69
N TYR A 226 -14.80 10.38 -10.25
CA TYR A 226 -13.46 9.81 -10.16
C TYR A 226 -13.09 9.54 -8.71
N CYS A 227 -13.11 8.25 -8.31
CA CYS A 227 -13.07 7.81 -6.93
C CYS A 227 -11.70 7.28 -6.53
N GLY A 228 -11.16 7.80 -5.43
CA GLY A 228 -9.91 7.35 -4.83
C GLY A 228 -10.09 6.53 -3.55
N HIS A 229 -9.00 6.38 -2.82
CA HIS A 229 -8.97 5.65 -1.55
C HIS A 229 -9.89 6.28 -0.47
N GLY A 230 -10.05 7.61 -0.48
CA GLY A 230 -10.94 8.31 0.44
C GLY A 230 -12.43 7.91 0.32
N CYS A 231 -12.79 7.15 -0.71
CA CYS A 231 -14.13 6.59 -0.87
C CYS A 231 -14.33 5.22 -0.15
N GLN A 232 -13.33 4.68 0.53
CA GLN A 232 -13.37 3.35 1.15
C GLN A 232 -14.62 3.13 2.02
N TYR A 233 -15.04 4.12 2.78
CA TYR A 233 -16.20 4.05 3.68
C TYR A 233 -17.45 4.74 3.13
N ALA A 234 -17.41 5.16 1.85
CA ALA A 234 -18.45 5.93 1.18
C ALA A 234 -19.03 5.22 -0.06
N VAL A 235 -18.77 3.94 -0.26
CA VAL A 235 -19.13 3.20 -1.49
C VAL A 235 -20.62 3.33 -1.78
N LYS A 236 -21.47 3.14 -0.78
CA LYS A 236 -22.94 3.23 -0.92
C LYS A 236 -23.38 4.64 -1.31
N GLU A 237 -22.83 5.65 -0.65
CA GLU A 237 -23.16 7.06 -0.90
C GLU A 237 -22.68 7.50 -2.29
N VAL A 238 -21.51 7.01 -2.75
CA VAL A 238 -21.00 7.25 -4.10
C VAL A 238 -21.91 6.59 -5.15
N GLU A 239 -22.36 5.36 -4.96
CA GLU A 239 -23.30 4.69 -5.87
C GLU A 239 -24.66 5.43 -5.89
N GLN A 240 -25.15 5.95 -4.77
CA GLN A 240 -26.35 6.79 -4.72
C GLN A 240 -26.17 8.12 -5.49
N LEU A 241 -24.99 8.71 -5.38
CA LEU A 241 -24.65 9.91 -6.15
C LEU A 241 -24.57 9.61 -7.66
N ALA A 242 -23.96 8.47 -8.04
CA ALA A 242 -23.90 8.00 -9.41
C ALA A 242 -25.30 7.77 -10.00
N GLU A 243 -26.19 7.13 -9.24
CA GLU A 243 -27.61 6.95 -9.62
C GLU A 243 -28.32 8.30 -9.80
N THR A 244 -28.17 9.22 -8.84
CA THR A 244 -28.82 10.51 -8.88
C THR A 244 -28.37 11.35 -10.08
N LEU A 245 -27.08 11.32 -10.40
CA LEU A 245 -26.48 12.10 -11.48
C LEU A 245 -26.43 11.34 -12.82
N LYS A 246 -26.78 10.05 -12.85
CA LYS A 246 -26.59 9.14 -14.00
C LYS A 246 -25.14 9.17 -14.51
N ALA A 247 -24.20 9.13 -13.59
CA ALA A 247 -22.77 9.31 -13.84
C ALA A 247 -21.99 7.99 -13.72
N PRO A 248 -21.07 7.66 -14.65
CA PRO A 248 -20.16 6.54 -14.48
C PRO A 248 -19.17 6.79 -13.34
N ILE A 249 -18.80 5.70 -12.66
CA ILE A 249 -17.77 5.67 -11.62
C ILE A 249 -16.47 5.16 -12.23
N VAL A 250 -15.45 5.97 -12.19
CA VAL A 250 -14.06 5.61 -12.54
C VAL A 250 -13.24 5.53 -11.26
N ALA A 251 -12.40 4.54 -11.11
CA ALA A 251 -11.56 4.40 -9.94
C ALA A 251 -10.09 4.78 -10.22
N SER A 252 -9.40 5.34 -9.25
CA SER A 252 -7.94 5.26 -9.16
C SER A 252 -7.54 3.85 -8.71
N PHE A 253 -6.26 3.47 -8.86
CA PHE A 253 -5.86 2.12 -8.47
C PHE A 253 -6.12 1.80 -7.00
N ARG A 254 -5.87 2.74 -6.08
CA ARG A 254 -6.21 2.56 -4.65
C ARG A 254 -7.73 2.55 -4.36
N GLY A 255 -8.53 3.12 -5.24
CA GLY A 255 -10.00 3.10 -5.13
C GLY A 255 -10.65 1.88 -5.78
N LYS A 256 -9.92 1.20 -6.69
CA LYS A 256 -10.44 0.14 -7.54
C LYS A 256 -11.16 -0.97 -6.78
N ILE A 257 -10.54 -1.50 -5.74
CA ILE A 257 -11.05 -2.69 -5.05
C ILE A 257 -12.44 -2.46 -4.41
N PHE A 258 -12.80 -1.20 -4.17
CA PHE A 258 -14.10 -0.84 -3.61
C PHE A 258 -15.21 -0.78 -4.67
N PHE A 259 -14.85 -0.47 -5.93
CA PHE A 259 -15.81 -0.18 -6.99
C PHE A 259 -15.78 -1.17 -8.16
N ASP A 260 -14.64 -1.77 -8.50
CA ASP A 260 -14.47 -2.61 -9.70
C ASP A 260 -15.17 -3.97 -9.53
N ARG A 261 -16.51 -3.94 -9.63
CA ARG A 261 -17.41 -5.08 -9.53
C ARG A 261 -18.29 -5.13 -10.77
N THR A 262 -18.33 -6.29 -11.41
CA THR A 262 -19.12 -6.49 -12.65
C THR A 262 -20.64 -6.44 -12.46
N ASP A 263 -21.12 -6.51 -11.20
CA ASP A 263 -22.53 -6.43 -10.85
C ASP A 263 -23.07 -5.00 -10.66
N SER A 264 -22.17 -3.99 -10.62
CA SER A 264 -22.58 -2.59 -10.52
C SER A 264 -22.76 -1.93 -11.89
N PRO A 265 -23.93 -1.34 -12.20
CA PRO A 265 -24.20 -0.72 -13.49
C PRO A 265 -23.49 0.64 -13.70
N TYR A 266 -22.79 1.14 -12.67
CA TYR A 266 -22.14 2.45 -12.71
C TYR A 266 -20.67 2.38 -13.05
N ILE A 267 -20.04 1.20 -13.01
CA ILE A 267 -18.60 1.08 -13.14
C ILE A 267 -18.14 1.29 -14.56
N ALA A 268 -17.06 2.08 -14.70
CA ALA A 268 -16.36 2.39 -15.94
C ALA A 268 -14.90 1.92 -15.96
N GLY A 269 -14.46 1.18 -14.93
CA GLY A 269 -13.07 0.72 -14.78
C GLY A 269 -12.17 1.77 -14.13
N MET A 270 -10.90 1.77 -14.52
CA MET A 270 -9.88 2.64 -13.94
C MET A 270 -9.32 3.63 -14.96
N ASN A 271 -8.86 4.79 -14.45
CA ASN A 271 -8.05 5.73 -15.22
C ASN A 271 -6.59 5.74 -14.71
N GLY A 272 -5.67 6.15 -15.57
CA GLY A 272 -4.25 6.30 -15.29
C GLY A 272 -3.36 5.27 -15.98
N LEU A 273 -2.08 5.22 -15.62
CA LEU A 273 -1.06 4.38 -16.25
C LEU A 273 -1.44 2.88 -16.28
N LEU A 274 -2.10 2.40 -15.23
CA LEU A 274 -2.58 1.01 -15.09
C LEU A 274 -4.03 0.83 -15.57
N GLY A 275 -4.66 1.91 -15.99
CA GLY A 275 -6.08 1.99 -16.25
C GLY A 275 -6.52 1.29 -17.54
N HIS A 276 -7.79 1.49 -17.84
CA HIS A 276 -8.48 0.95 -19.00
C HIS A 276 -8.97 2.08 -19.90
N ARG A 277 -9.16 1.78 -21.19
CA ARG A 277 -9.69 2.75 -22.14
C ARG A 277 -11.04 3.32 -21.69
N SER A 278 -11.96 2.49 -21.23
CA SER A 278 -13.28 2.94 -20.74
C SER A 278 -13.18 3.96 -19.60
N GLY A 279 -12.28 3.76 -18.63
CA GLY A 279 -12.04 4.71 -17.54
C GLY A 279 -11.41 6.02 -18.03
N TYR A 280 -10.44 5.94 -18.94
CA TYR A 280 -9.87 7.12 -19.58
C TYR A 280 -10.91 7.91 -20.38
N ASP A 281 -11.68 7.24 -21.22
CA ASP A 281 -12.71 7.82 -22.06
C ASP A 281 -13.83 8.47 -21.22
N ALA A 282 -14.24 7.84 -20.13
CA ALA A 282 -15.19 8.41 -19.20
C ALA A 282 -14.72 9.75 -18.61
N CYS A 283 -13.43 9.85 -18.24
CA CYS A 283 -12.84 11.09 -17.76
C CYS A 283 -12.67 12.14 -18.87
N ALA A 284 -12.19 11.70 -20.05
CA ALA A 284 -11.88 12.62 -21.16
C ALA A 284 -13.13 13.18 -21.83
N LYS A 285 -14.20 12.36 -21.96
CA LYS A 285 -15.48 12.73 -22.58
C LYS A 285 -16.45 13.46 -21.64
N ALA A 286 -16.15 13.51 -20.32
CA ALA A 286 -16.98 14.21 -19.34
C ALA A 286 -16.92 15.73 -19.54
N ASP A 287 -18.02 16.43 -19.37
CA ASP A 287 -18.05 17.90 -19.27
C ASP A 287 -17.70 18.35 -17.84
N VAL A 288 -18.06 17.53 -16.85
CA VAL A 288 -17.80 17.75 -15.42
C VAL A 288 -17.16 16.50 -14.83
N LEU A 289 -15.96 16.62 -14.28
CA LEU A 289 -15.27 15.57 -13.54
C LEU A 289 -15.35 15.86 -12.05
N VAL A 290 -15.95 14.96 -11.26
CA VAL A 290 -16.03 15.05 -9.81
C VAL A 290 -15.02 14.11 -9.19
N MET A 291 -13.92 14.63 -8.67
CA MET A 291 -12.86 13.88 -7.99
C MET A 291 -13.23 13.73 -6.51
N LEU A 292 -13.31 12.49 -6.05
CA LEU A 292 -13.75 12.11 -4.69
C LEU A 292 -12.62 11.38 -3.96
N GLY A 293 -12.07 11.99 -2.92
CA GLY A 293 -11.07 11.37 -2.05
C GLY A 293 -9.87 10.82 -2.82
N THR A 294 -9.35 11.59 -3.79
CA THR A 294 -8.23 11.19 -4.65
C THR A 294 -7.23 12.29 -4.86
N ASP A 295 -5.94 11.94 -4.67
CA ASP A 295 -4.77 12.74 -5.06
C ASP A 295 -4.02 12.03 -6.20
N PHE A 296 -4.74 11.74 -7.27
CA PHE A 296 -4.20 10.97 -8.40
C PHE A 296 -2.99 11.67 -9.05
N PRO A 297 -1.80 11.04 -9.10
CA PRO A 297 -0.54 11.75 -9.39
C PRO A 297 -0.31 12.08 -10.88
N TYR A 298 -0.97 11.38 -11.80
CA TYR A 298 -0.69 11.45 -13.24
C TYR A 298 -1.60 12.44 -13.92
N ALA A 299 -1.25 13.73 -13.85
CA ALA A 299 -2.05 14.85 -14.38
C ALA A 299 -2.35 14.75 -15.89
N GLU A 300 -1.51 14.03 -16.65
CA GLU A 300 -1.70 13.81 -18.09
C GLU A 300 -2.95 12.98 -18.43
N PHE A 301 -3.45 12.20 -17.49
CA PHE A 301 -4.70 11.42 -17.63
C PHE A 301 -5.94 12.19 -17.18
N LEU A 302 -5.77 13.40 -16.66
CA LEU A 302 -6.90 14.25 -16.26
C LEU A 302 -7.28 15.22 -17.38
N PRO A 303 -8.57 15.52 -17.57
CA PRO A 303 -9.01 16.44 -18.61
C PRO A 303 -8.52 17.88 -18.33
N LYS A 304 -8.11 18.60 -19.38
CA LYS A 304 -7.54 19.96 -19.24
C LYS A 304 -8.56 21.08 -19.45
N LYS A 305 -9.71 20.78 -20.10
CA LYS A 305 -10.70 21.80 -20.53
C LYS A 305 -12.06 21.66 -19.84
N ASN A 306 -12.24 20.62 -19.04
CA ASN A 306 -13.51 20.27 -18.41
C ASN A 306 -13.62 20.96 -17.05
N THR A 307 -14.83 21.11 -16.55
CA THR A 307 -15.04 21.58 -15.17
C THR A 307 -14.59 20.48 -14.20
N ILE A 308 -13.67 20.79 -13.30
CA ILE A 308 -13.19 19.85 -12.28
C ILE A 308 -13.67 20.31 -10.91
N ILE A 309 -14.39 19.40 -10.23
CA ILE A 309 -14.80 19.52 -8.83
C ILE A 309 -13.96 18.53 -8.03
N GLN A 310 -13.36 18.96 -6.93
CA GLN A 310 -12.60 18.06 -6.05
C GLN A 310 -13.13 18.13 -4.61
N ILE A 311 -13.44 16.96 -4.04
CA ILE A 311 -13.86 16.80 -2.64
C ILE A 311 -12.83 15.90 -1.95
N ASP A 312 -12.17 16.41 -0.92
CA ASP A 312 -11.20 15.65 -0.13
C ASP A 312 -11.17 16.15 1.31
N GLU A 313 -10.94 15.24 2.26
CA GLU A 313 -10.81 15.60 3.69
C GLU A 313 -9.56 16.43 3.97
N ARG A 314 -8.57 16.38 3.08
CA ARG A 314 -7.30 17.09 3.17
C ARG A 314 -7.31 18.32 2.26
N PRO A 315 -7.50 19.52 2.79
CA PRO A 315 -7.57 20.74 1.98
C PRO A 315 -6.25 21.06 1.26
N ASP A 316 -5.10 20.58 1.78
CA ASP A 316 -3.77 20.81 1.20
C ASP A 316 -3.54 20.12 -0.15
N ILE A 317 -4.34 19.10 -0.48
CA ILE A 317 -4.21 18.38 -1.76
C ILE A 317 -5.17 18.88 -2.84
N ILE A 318 -6.18 19.67 -2.49
CA ILE A 318 -7.15 20.21 -3.44
C ILE A 318 -6.44 21.13 -4.44
N GLY A 319 -6.58 20.85 -5.75
CA GLY A 319 -5.93 21.60 -6.80
C GLY A 319 -4.45 21.27 -7.06
N ARG A 320 -3.87 20.34 -6.31
CA ARG A 320 -2.43 20.01 -6.43
C ARG A 320 -2.08 19.34 -7.77
N ARG A 321 -3.02 18.58 -8.37
CA ARG A 321 -2.78 17.76 -9.57
C ARG A 321 -3.51 18.26 -10.82
N ALA A 322 -4.56 19.02 -10.66
CA ALA A 322 -5.37 19.55 -11.75
C ALA A 322 -5.78 20.98 -11.46
N LYS A 323 -6.17 21.72 -12.53
CA LYS A 323 -6.83 23.02 -12.37
C LYS A 323 -8.27 22.77 -11.90
N VAL A 324 -8.46 22.75 -10.58
CA VAL A 324 -9.76 22.56 -9.95
C VAL A 324 -10.56 23.86 -10.01
N ASP A 325 -11.78 23.80 -10.54
CA ASP A 325 -12.69 24.97 -10.61
C ASP A 325 -13.47 25.14 -9.29
N TYR A 326 -13.80 24.02 -8.62
CA TYR A 326 -14.52 24.01 -7.35
C TYR A 326 -13.88 23.00 -6.39
N GLY A 327 -13.29 23.49 -5.30
CA GLY A 327 -12.67 22.66 -4.25
C GLY A 327 -13.47 22.70 -2.96
N PHE A 328 -13.73 21.53 -2.37
CA PHE A 328 -14.49 21.41 -1.12
C PHE A 328 -13.73 20.51 -0.13
N ALA A 329 -13.38 21.08 1.03
CA ALA A 329 -12.75 20.32 2.10
C ALA A 329 -13.80 19.53 2.88
N GLY A 330 -13.74 18.19 2.83
CA GLY A 330 -14.68 17.35 3.54
C GLY A 330 -14.47 15.85 3.34
N ASP A 331 -14.91 15.09 4.34
CA ASP A 331 -15.05 13.64 4.23
C ASP A 331 -16.05 13.32 3.11
N VAL A 332 -15.72 12.32 2.27
CA VAL A 332 -16.52 11.98 1.09
C VAL A 332 -17.93 11.52 1.48
N LYS A 333 -18.03 10.66 2.50
CA LYS A 333 -19.32 10.09 2.96
C LYS A 333 -20.24 11.17 3.50
N ASP A 334 -19.73 11.98 4.45
CA ASP A 334 -20.54 13.01 5.09
C ASP A 334 -20.93 14.12 4.12
N THR A 335 -20.00 14.48 3.21
CA THR A 335 -20.27 15.47 2.16
C THR A 335 -21.37 14.98 1.21
N ILE A 336 -21.29 13.75 0.70
CA ILE A 336 -22.31 13.20 -0.22
C ILE A 336 -23.64 13.05 0.51
N THR A 337 -23.64 12.54 1.75
CA THR A 337 -24.87 12.39 2.55
C THR A 337 -25.63 13.71 2.70
N ALA A 338 -24.90 14.81 2.96
CA ALA A 338 -25.51 16.14 3.08
C ALA A 338 -25.86 16.77 1.73
N LEU A 339 -25.19 16.39 0.64
CA LEU A 339 -25.41 16.88 -0.70
C LEU A 339 -26.64 16.26 -1.39
N LEU A 340 -26.84 14.95 -1.26
CA LEU A 340 -27.89 14.19 -1.96
C LEU A 340 -29.29 14.82 -1.86
N PRO A 341 -29.78 15.30 -0.68
CA PRO A 341 -31.09 15.94 -0.57
C PRO A 341 -31.22 17.26 -1.36
N LYS A 342 -30.11 17.86 -1.76
CA LYS A 342 -30.07 19.14 -2.50
C LYS A 342 -29.96 18.95 -4.02
N LEU A 343 -29.83 17.69 -4.48
CA LEU A 343 -29.68 17.36 -5.90
C LEU A 343 -31.03 17.03 -6.54
N THR A 344 -31.16 17.43 -7.81
CA THR A 344 -32.29 17.02 -8.67
C THR A 344 -31.88 15.76 -9.43
N PRO A 345 -32.60 14.61 -9.27
CA PRO A 345 -32.30 13.40 -10.00
C PRO A 345 -32.36 13.60 -11.51
N ARG A 346 -31.40 13.02 -12.22
CA ARG A 346 -31.33 13.07 -13.68
C ARG A 346 -32.05 11.89 -14.31
N THR A 347 -32.56 12.07 -15.53
CA THR A 347 -33.26 11.03 -16.29
C THR A 347 -32.48 10.48 -17.46
N ASP A 348 -31.58 11.29 -18.07
CA ASP A 348 -30.74 10.86 -19.18
C ASP A 348 -29.53 10.07 -18.66
N ASP A 349 -29.49 8.77 -18.99
CA ASP A 349 -28.43 7.83 -18.63
C ASP A 349 -27.60 7.34 -19.83
N SER A 350 -27.76 7.98 -20.99
CA SER A 350 -27.12 7.56 -22.25
C SER A 350 -25.59 7.49 -22.10
N PHE A 351 -24.97 8.53 -21.55
CA PHE A 351 -23.51 8.55 -21.31
C PHE A 351 -23.04 7.43 -20.35
N LEU A 352 -23.78 7.21 -19.27
CA LEU A 352 -23.48 6.13 -18.33
C LEU A 352 -23.53 4.76 -19.03
N LYS A 353 -24.59 4.50 -19.80
CA LYS A 353 -24.78 3.25 -20.52
C LYS A 353 -23.70 2.99 -21.58
N ASP A 354 -23.33 4.04 -22.33
CA ASP A 354 -22.28 3.94 -23.36
C ASP A 354 -20.93 3.58 -22.72
N ILE A 355 -20.53 4.27 -21.69
CA ILE A 355 -19.27 4.00 -20.99
C ILE A 355 -19.27 2.65 -20.27
N HIS A 356 -20.38 2.28 -19.63
CA HIS A 356 -20.50 0.97 -18.98
C HIS A 356 -20.43 -0.17 -19.99
N LYS A 357 -20.99 0.01 -21.17
CA LYS A 357 -20.85 -0.97 -22.28
C LYS A 357 -19.41 -1.10 -22.71
N GLU A 358 -18.67 0.01 -22.89
CA GLU A 358 -17.24 -0.01 -23.21
C GLU A 358 -16.44 -0.80 -22.14
N TYR A 359 -16.78 -0.65 -20.86
CA TYR A 359 -16.18 -1.41 -19.76
C TYR A 359 -16.49 -2.91 -19.86
N LEU A 360 -17.74 -3.31 -20.12
CA LEU A 360 -18.11 -4.72 -20.25
C LEU A 360 -17.48 -5.38 -21.47
N ASP A 361 -17.33 -4.66 -22.58
CA ASP A 361 -16.67 -5.16 -23.78
C ASP A 361 -15.16 -5.35 -23.54
N LEU A 362 -14.52 -4.45 -22.78
CA LEU A 362 -13.15 -4.62 -22.32
C LEU A 362 -12.99 -5.87 -21.42
N GLU A 363 -13.86 -6.08 -20.44
CA GLU A 363 -13.80 -7.25 -19.54
C GLU A 363 -13.84 -8.58 -20.34
N LYS A 364 -14.64 -8.63 -21.41
CA LYS A 364 -14.64 -9.79 -22.31
C LYS A 364 -13.32 -9.94 -23.07
N SER A 365 -12.71 -8.83 -23.50
CA SER A 365 -11.42 -8.88 -24.20
C SER A 365 -10.28 -9.33 -23.28
N LEU A 366 -10.30 -8.90 -22.01
CA LEU A 366 -9.33 -9.37 -21.03
C LEU A 366 -9.41 -10.89 -20.80
N ASP A 367 -10.61 -11.47 -20.88
CA ASP A 367 -10.80 -12.92 -20.80
C ASP A 367 -10.13 -13.68 -21.94
N ASP A 368 -10.03 -13.09 -23.13
CA ASP A 368 -9.41 -13.73 -24.29
C ASP A 368 -7.89 -13.88 -24.12
N TYR A 369 -7.22 -13.00 -23.36
CA TYR A 369 -5.79 -13.12 -23.06
C TYR A 369 -5.46 -14.34 -22.19
N THR A 370 -6.43 -14.90 -21.47
CA THR A 370 -6.24 -15.99 -20.50
C THR A 370 -6.43 -17.39 -21.11
N LYS A 371 -6.75 -17.52 -22.42
CA LYS A 371 -7.17 -18.80 -23.03
C LYS A 371 -6.07 -19.51 -23.84
N LYS A 372 -4.87 -18.96 -23.96
CA LYS A 372 -3.82 -19.50 -24.83
C LYS A 372 -2.93 -20.49 -24.10
N LYS A 373 -2.64 -21.64 -24.74
CA LYS A 373 -1.50 -22.47 -24.36
C LYS A 373 -0.21 -21.73 -24.71
N THR A 374 0.72 -21.72 -23.79
CA THR A 374 2.03 -21.09 -23.96
C THR A 374 3.13 -22.15 -23.96
N GLU A 375 4.32 -21.78 -24.41
CA GLU A 375 5.49 -22.62 -24.29
C GLU A 375 5.90 -22.80 -22.82
N GLU A 376 6.73 -23.79 -22.54
CA GLU A 376 7.28 -24.01 -21.21
C GLU A 376 8.05 -22.76 -20.72
N ASN A 377 7.89 -22.40 -19.45
CA ASN A 377 8.42 -21.18 -18.83
C ASN A 377 7.96 -19.85 -19.45
N GLN A 378 6.80 -19.85 -20.13
CA GLN A 378 6.20 -18.71 -20.81
C GLN A 378 4.72 -18.56 -20.40
N ILE A 379 4.38 -18.82 -19.14
CA ILE A 379 2.99 -18.71 -18.66
C ILE A 379 2.56 -17.25 -18.74
N ASP A 380 1.38 -17.00 -19.33
CA ASP A 380 0.80 -15.66 -19.36
C ASP A 380 0.47 -15.17 -17.94
N PRO A 381 1.05 -14.06 -17.48
CA PRO A 381 0.81 -13.55 -16.12
C PRO A 381 -0.65 -13.13 -15.90
N GLU A 382 -1.36 -12.74 -16.98
CA GLU A 382 -2.79 -12.44 -16.95
C GLU A 382 -3.61 -13.66 -16.49
N TYR A 383 -3.29 -14.84 -17.04
CA TYR A 383 -3.97 -16.07 -16.64
C TYR A 383 -3.67 -16.42 -15.18
N ALA A 384 -2.43 -16.26 -14.76
CA ALA A 384 -2.07 -16.46 -13.35
C ALA A 384 -2.89 -15.54 -12.43
N ALA A 385 -2.92 -14.23 -12.70
CA ALA A 385 -3.69 -13.27 -11.91
C ALA A 385 -5.20 -13.58 -11.89
N LYS A 386 -5.77 -13.99 -13.02
CA LYS A 386 -7.18 -14.41 -13.11
C LYS A 386 -7.48 -15.64 -12.25
N LEU A 387 -6.57 -16.61 -12.18
CA LEU A 387 -6.72 -17.75 -11.29
C LEU A 387 -6.63 -17.36 -9.81
N LEU A 388 -5.76 -16.39 -9.46
CA LEU A 388 -5.75 -15.85 -8.10
C LEU A 388 -7.08 -15.20 -7.74
N ASP A 389 -7.66 -14.41 -8.63
CA ASP A 389 -8.99 -13.82 -8.44
C ASP A 389 -10.07 -14.89 -8.24
N LYS A 390 -10.03 -15.94 -9.07
CA LYS A 390 -11.01 -17.05 -9.06
C LYS A 390 -11.02 -17.84 -7.75
N TYR A 391 -9.85 -18.14 -7.20
CA TYR A 391 -9.71 -19.05 -6.06
C TYR A 391 -9.55 -18.33 -4.71
N ALA A 392 -9.26 -17.02 -4.71
CA ALA A 392 -9.17 -16.25 -3.48
C ALA A 392 -10.54 -16.08 -2.81
N ALA A 393 -10.53 -16.06 -1.48
CA ALA A 393 -11.73 -15.82 -0.69
C ALA A 393 -12.39 -14.47 -1.00
N ASN A 394 -13.70 -14.38 -0.74
CA ASN A 394 -14.47 -13.15 -0.97
C ASN A 394 -14.03 -11.96 -0.12
N ASP A 395 -13.29 -12.21 0.96
CA ASP A 395 -12.74 -11.19 1.85
C ASP A 395 -11.21 -11.21 1.89
N ALA A 396 -10.57 -11.85 0.91
CA ALA A 396 -9.11 -11.93 0.83
C ALA A 396 -8.45 -10.55 0.83
N ILE A 397 -7.25 -10.48 1.42
CA ILE A 397 -6.38 -9.32 1.38
C ILE A 397 -5.25 -9.62 0.39
N PHE A 398 -5.13 -8.79 -0.65
CA PHE A 398 -4.05 -8.86 -1.61
C PHE A 398 -3.00 -7.81 -1.30
N THR A 399 -1.74 -8.23 -1.18
CA THR A 399 -0.57 -7.35 -1.16
C THR A 399 0.21 -7.52 -2.44
N VAL A 400 0.63 -6.42 -3.06
CA VAL A 400 1.17 -6.45 -4.43
C VAL A 400 2.49 -5.69 -4.50
N ASP A 401 3.53 -6.35 -5.04
CA ASP A 401 4.82 -5.71 -5.29
C ASP A 401 4.74 -4.70 -6.43
N THR A 402 5.54 -3.65 -6.30
CA THR A 402 5.78 -2.70 -7.39
C THR A 402 6.51 -3.38 -8.56
N GLY A 403 6.04 -3.14 -9.76
CA GLY A 403 6.50 -3.74 -11.00
C GLY A 403 5.32 -4.18 -11.87
N MET A 404 5.52 -5.15 -12.77
CA MET A 404 4.44 -5.66 -13.63
C MET A 404 3.29 -6.30 -12.84
N ASN A 405 3.51 -6.74 -11.60
CA ASN A 405 2.47 -7.30 -10.75
C ASN A 405 1.32 -6.33 -10.46
N VAL A 406 1.62 -5.03 -10.32
CA VAL A 406 0.56 -4.01 -10.15
C VAL A 406 -0.36 -3.96 -11.36
N VAL A 407 0.16 -4.19 -12.57
CA VAL A 407 -0.64 -4.22 -13.80
C VAL A 407 -1.60 -5.40 -13.79
N TRP A 408 -1.10 -6.58 -13.43
CA TRP A 408 -1.90 -7.80 -13.35
C TRP A 408 -2.96 -7.72 -12.25
N ALA A 409 -2.60 -7.19 -11.08
CA ALA A 409 -3.56 -6.92 -10.02
C ALA A 409 -4.60 -5.88 -10.43
N ALA A 410 -4.18 -4.82 -11.11
CA ALA A 410 -5.06 -3.77 -11.59
C ALA A 410 -6.12 -4.28 -12.58
N ARG A 411 -5.75 -5.20 -13.45
CA ARG A 411 -6.63 -5.69 -14.52
C ARG A 411 -7.49 -6.87 -14.10
N PHE A 412 -6.97 -7.78 -13.27
CA PHE A 412 -7.60 -9.09 -13.05
C PHE A 412 -8.13 -9.32 -11.63
N ILE A 413 -7.63 -8.62 -10.59
CA ILE A 413 -8.19 -8.78 -9.23
C ILE A 413 -9.43 -7.91 -9.09
N LYS A 414 -10.59 -8.52 -8.87
CA LYS A 414 -11.89 -7.84 -8.78
C LYS A 414 -12.33 -7.59 -7.33
N GLY A 415 -13.06 -6.51 -7.15
CA GLY A 415 -13.72 -6.20 -5.89
C GLY A 415 -14.91 -7.12 -5.63
N THR A 416 -15.13 -7.44 -4.36
CA THR A 416 -16.30 -8.21 -3.89
C THR A 416 -17.13 -7.42 -2.88
N GLY A 417 -16.70 -6.18 -2.60
CA GLY A 417 -17.20 -5.37 -1.48
C GLY A 417 -16.60 -5.73 -0.11
N LYS A 418 -15.77 -6.80 -0.03
CA LYS A 418 -15.09 -7.24 1.20
C LYS A 418 -13.58 -7.44 1.02
N ARG A 419 -13.11 -7.67 -0.20
CA ARG A 419 -11.67 -7.79 -0.53
C ARG A 419 -10.94 -6.49 -0.26
N TYR A 420 -9.67 -6.63 0.01
CA TYR A 420 -8.74 -5.51 0.16
C TYR A 420 -7.55 -5.69 -0.78
N LEU A 421 -7.05 -4.59 -1.33
CA LEU A 421 -5.90 -4.58 -2.24
C LEU A 421 -4.98 -3.44 -1.84
N THR A 422 -3.73 -3.74 -1.53
CA THR A 422 -2.74 -2.75 -1.13
C THR A 422 -1.34 -3.07 -1.65
N GLY A 423 -0.46 -2.08 -1.58
CA GLY A 423 0.93 -2.13 -1.99
C GLY A 423 1.55 -0.73 -1.92
N SER A 424 2.81 -0.62 -2.28
CA SER A 424 3.55 0.65 -2.29
C SER A 424 3.14 1.56 -3.46
N PHE A 425 1.84 1.90 -3.54
CA PHE A 425 1.29 2.58 -4.73
C PHE A 425 1.58 4.09 -4.78
N ASN A 426 1.96 4.71 -3.66
CA ASN A 426 2.29 6.13 -3.58
C ASN A 426 3.81 6.38 -3.48
N HIS A 427 4.58 5.36 -3.09
CA HIS A 427 6.03 5.44 -2.99
C HIS A 427 6.73 4.65 -4.11
N GLY A 428 6.14 3.54 -4.54
CA GLY A 428 6.63 2.75 -5.65
C GLY A 428 7.78 1.83 -5.27
N SER A 429 7.89 1.42 -4.00
CA SER A 429 8.95 0.51 -3.57
C SER A 429 8.68 -0.92 -4.01
N MET A 430 9.69 -1.59 -4.52
CA MET A 430 9.72 -3.05 -4.63
C MET A 430 9.82 -3.69 -3.23
N ALA A 431 9.63 -5.01 -3.14
CA ALA A 431 9.76 -5.81 -1.92
C ALA A 431 8.67 -5.59 -0.84
N ASN A 432 7.65 -4.79 -1.10
CA ASN A 432 6.61 -4.47 -0.11
C ASN A 432 5.60 -5.61 0.10
N ALA A 433 5.35 -6.48 -0.90
CA ALA A 433 4.25 -7.45 -0.86
C ALA A 433 4.38 -8.46 0.29
N LEU A 434 5.54 -9.10 0.45
CA LEU A 434 5.77 -10.07 1.53
C LEU A 434 5.67 -9.44 2.92
N PRO A 435 6.36 -8.32 3.24
CA PRO A 435 6.23 -7.66 4.54
C PRO A 435 4.81 -7.18 4.86
N MET A 436 4.12 -6.58 3.88
CA MET A 436 2.71 -6.18 4.07
C MET A 436 1.81 -7.41 4.30
N ALA A 437 2.09 -8.54 3.63
CA ALA A 437 1.37 -9.78 3.87
C ALA A 437 1.59 -10.33 5.29
N ILE A 438 2.80 -10.20 5.84
CA ILE A 438 3.09 -10.52 7.25
C ILE A 438 2.24 -9.64 8.17
N GLY A 439 2.22 -8.33 7.93
CA GLY A 439 1.39 -7.39 8.69
C GLY A 439 -0.10 -7.73 8.59
N ALA A 440 -0.60 -8.02 7.39
CA ALA A 440 -1.99 -8.43 7.16
C ALA A 440 -2.34 -9.74 7.89
N ALA A 441 -1.49 -10.76 7.80
CA ALA A 441 -1.72 -12.04 8.45
C ALA A 441 -1.75 -11.92 9.98
N ALA A 442 -0.84 -11.11 10.55
CA ALA A 442 -0.82 -10.85 11.98
C ALA A 442 -2.05 -10.05 12.47
N SER A 443 -2.65 -9.19 11.62
CA SER A 443 -3.60 -8.17 12.07
C SER A 443 -5.04 -8.33 11.58
N SER A 444 -5.31 -9.24 10.64
CA SER A 444 -6.62 -9.34 9.95
C SER A 444 -7.60 -10.33 10.56
N ASN A 445 -7.32 -10.88 11.73
CA ASN A 445 -8.19 -11.85 12.41
C ASN A 445 -8.54 -13.09 11.55
N GLY A 446 -7.54 -13.64 10.86
CA GLY A 446 -7.67 -14.90 10.11
C GLY A 446 -8.25 -14.77 8.69
N ARG A 447 -8.38 -13.55 8.13
CA ARG A 447 -8.68 -13.38 6.71
C ARG A 447 -7.57 -13.99 5.85
N GLN A 448 -7.94 -14.53 4.69
CA GLN A 448 -6.98 -15.04 3.73
C GLN A 448 -6.08 -13.91 3.20
N VAL A 449 -4.76 -14.13 3.22
CA VAL A 449 -3.76 -13.16 2.71
C VAL A 449 -3.05 -13.74 1.50
N VAL A 450 -3.02 -12.97 0.43
CA VAL A 450 -2.41 -13.32 -0.86
C VAL A 450 -1.34 -12.29 -1.20
N ALA A 451 -0.08 -12.72 -1.28
CA ALA A 451 1.04 -11.88 -1.68
C ALA A 451 1.36 -12.11 -3.17
N MET A 452 1.16 -11.10 -4.01
CA MET A 452 1.57 -11.10 -5.42
C MET A 452 2.97 -10.50 -5.52
N CYS A 453 3.98 -11.34 -5.49
CA CYS A 453 5.39 -10.93 -5.49
C CYS A 453 5.99 -10.97 -6.90
N GLY A 454 6.78 -9.96 -7.27
CA GLY A 454 7.75 -10.09 -8.34
C GLY A 454 8.98 -10.87 -7.87
N ASP A 455 9.63 -11.56 -8.78
CA ASP A 455 10.90 -12.25 -8.48
C ASP A 455 11.97 -11.27 -7.97
N GLY A 456 12.07 -10.09 -8.58
CA GLY A 456 12.96 -9.02 -8.15
C GLY A 456 12.59 -8.47 -6.76
N GLY A 457 11.30 -8.21 -6.51
CA GLY A 457 10.83 -7.69 -5.24
C GLY A 457 11.01 -8.68 -4.10
N LEU A 458 10.59 -9.94 -4.29
CA LEU A 458 10.77 -10.99 -3.28
C LEU A 458 12.26 -11.17 -2.90
N SER A 459 13.16 -11.10 -3.90
CA SER A 459 14.60 -11.29 -3.66
C SER A 459 15.20 -10.24 -2.72
N MET A 460 14.67 -9.02 -2.69
CA MET A 460 15.21 -7.91 -1.88
C MET A 460 15.02 -8.12 -0.37
N LEU A 461 13.85 -8.66 0.04
CA LEU A 461 13.52 -8.95 1.46
C LEU A 461 13.21 -10.43 1.69
N LEU A 462 13.90 -11.31 0.95
CA LEU A 462 13.72 -12.76 0.99
C LEU A 462 13.87 -13.35 2.40
N GLY A 463 14.70 -12.73 3.25
CA GLY A 463 14.92 -13.16 4.65
C GLY A 463 13.66 -13.22 5.48
N ASP A 464 12.63 -12.45 5.15
CA ASP A 464 11.36 -12.45 5.90
C ASP A 464 10.44 -13.65 5.61
N LEU A 465 10.80 -14.55 4.69
CA LEU A 465 10.25 -15.89 4.67
C LEU A 465 10.49 -16.62 6.01
N ALA A 466 11.60 -16.34 6.70
CA ALA A 466 11.86 -16.88 8.04
C ALA A 466 10.90 -16.33 9.11
N THR A 467 10.32 -15.15 8.90
CA THR A 467 9.23 -14.65 9.75
C THR A 467 7.96 -15.48 9.58
N LEU A 468 7.59 -15.85 8.34
CA LEU A 468 6.48 -16.78 8.11
C LEU A 468 6.75 -18.15 8.71
N MET A 469 7.98 -18.66 8.59
CA MET A 469 8.40 -19.91 9.23
C MET A 469 8.19 -19.85 10.76
N GLN A 470 8.57 -18.74 11.38
CA GLN A 470 8.49 -18.58 12.84
C GLN A 470 7.06 -18.54 13.36
N TYR A 471 6.17 -17.83 12.68
CA TYR A 471 4.79 -17.61 13.13
C TYR A 471 3.76 -18.51 12.44
N GLN A 472 4.16 -19.25 11.41
CA GLN A 472 3.30 -20.11 10.58
C GLN A 472 2.06 -19.38 10.05
N TYR A 473 2.20 -18.09 9.73
CA TYR A 473 1.09 -17.32 9.12
C TYR A 473 0.69 -17.89 7.76
N PRO A 474 -0.61 -18.18 7.51
CA PRO A 474 -1.07 -18.90 6.32
C PRO A 474 -1.11 -18.00 5.07
N VAL A 475 -0.03 -17.28 4.81
CA VAL A 475 0.12 -16.40 3.64
C VAL A 475 0.29 -17.22 2.37
N LYS A 476 -0.43 -16.88 1.31
CA LYS A 476 -0.34 -17.47 -0.01
C LYS A 476 0.54 -16.58 -0.89
N ILE A 477 1.80 -16.97 -1.10
CA ILE A 477 2.78 -16.21 -1.87
C ILE A 477 2.78 -16.74 -3.30
N PHE A 478 2.52 -15.86 -4.28
CA PHE A 478 2.62 -16.16 -5.69
C PHE A 478 3.71 -15.30 -6.31
N VAL A 479 4.78 -15.96 -6.78
CA VAL A 479 5.93 -15.29 -7.40
C VAL A 479 5.76 -15.31 -8.91
N PHE A 480 5.58 -14.15 -9.49
CA PHE A 480 5.59 -13.96 -10.95
C PHE A 480 7.04 -13.88 -11.41
N ASN A 481 7.63 -15.03 -11.68
CA ASN A 481 9.05 -15.17 -11.99
C ASN A 481 9.28 -15.03 -13.50
N ASN A 482 9.40 -13.81 -13.97
CA ASN A 482 9.73 -13.50 -15.36
C ASN A 482 11.24 -13.34 -15.61
N ARG A 483 12.07 -13.45 -14.58
CA ARG A 483 13.53 -13.32 -14.64
C ARG A 483 13.99 -11.98 -15.20
N SER A 484 13.21 -10.92 -14.94
CA SER A 484 13.48 -9.59 -15.46
C SER A 484 12.86 -8.49 -14.61
N LEU A 485 13.52 -7.34 -14.53
CA LEU A 485 12.93 -6.08 -14.07
C LEU A 485 12.07 -5.47 -15.21
N ALA A 486 10.97 -6.16 -15.53
CA ALA A 486 10.22 -5.94 -16.77
C ALA A 486 9.58 -4.54 -16.87
N MET A 487 9.20 -3.91 -15.75
CA MET A 487 8.69 -2.53 -15.78
C MET A 487 9.79 -1.55 -16.21
N VAL A 488 11.01 -1.69 -15.68
CA VAL A 488 12.17 -0.87 -16.06
C VAL A 488 12.53 -1.12 -17.53
N LYS A 489 12.51 -2.39 -17.98
CA LYS A 489 12.70 -2.75 -19.39
C LYS A 489 11.69 -2.01 -20.28
N LEU A 490 10.41 -2.04 -19.92
CA LEU A 490 9.36 -1.34 -20.66
C LEU A 490 9.63 0.17 -20.74
N GLU A 491 10.01 0.80 -19.64
CA GLU A 491 10.32 2.23 -19.58
C GLU A 491 11.52 2.59 -20.47
N MET A 492 12.56 1.76 -20.49
CA MET A 492 13.69 1.91 -21.41
C MET A 492 13.25 1.80 -22.88
N GLU A 493 12.44 0.79 -23.22
CA GLU A 493 11.98 0.55 -24.58
C GLU A 493 11.10 1.69 -25.12
N VAL A 494 10.12 2.17 -24.34
CA VAL A 494 9.26 3.29 -24.76
C VAL A 494 9.98 4.63 -24.80
N SER A 495 11.12 4.75 -24.10
CA SER A 495 12.02 5.90 -24.18
C SER A 495 13.05 5.78 -25.32
N GLY A 496 13.05 4.68 -26.08
CA GLY A 496 13.95 4.44 -27.22
C GLY A 496 15.36 3.97 -26.84
N TYR A 497 15.55 3.52 -25.59
CA TYR A 497 16.79 2.89 -25.12
C TYR A 497 16.72 1.37 -25.30
N LEU A 498 17.88 0.74 -25.46
CA LEU A 498 17.99 -0.71 -25.32
C LEU A 498 17.94 -1.07 -23.84
N ASP A 499 17.35 -2.20 -23.51
CA ASP A 499 17.33 -2.68 -22.13
C ASP A 499 18.76 -3.07 -21.68
N TRP A 500 19.05 -2.70 -20.44
CA TRP A 500 20.38 -2.92 -19.84
C TRP A 500 20.23 -3.27 -18.36
N GLN A 501 20.88 -4.33 -17.91
CA GLN A 501 20.87 -4.80 -16.51
C GLN A 501 19.48 -5.13 -15.95
N THR A 502 18.52 -5.49 -16.80
CA THR A 502 17.17 -5.87 -16.41
C THR A 502 17.01 -7.37 -16.21
N ASN A 503 17.97 -8.17 -16.69
CA ASN A 503 17.93 -9.63 -16.60
C ASN A 503 18.30 -10.11 -15.21
N MET A 504 17.59 -11.12 -14.72
CA MET A 504 17.83 -11.73 -13.42
C MET A 504 18.03 -13.24 -13.54
N VAL A 505 18.94 -13.76 -12.72
CA VAL A 505 19.11 -15.19 -12.47
C VAL A 505 18.61 -15.44 -11.04
N ASN A 506 17.52 -16.18 -10.92
CA ASN A 506 16.83 -16.39 -9.66
C ASN A 506 17.12 -17.78 -9.08
N PRO A 507 17.12 -17.91 -7.74
CA PRO A 507 17.11 -19.22 -7.11
C PRO A 507 15.76 -19.93 -7.33
N PRO A 508 15.67 -21.25 -7.14
CA PRO A 508 14.39 -21.94 -7.08
C PRO A 508 13.66 -21.55 -5.79
N PHE A 509 12.78 -20.54 -5.88
CA PHE A 509 12.10 -19.95 -4.71
C PHE A 509 11.24 -20.96 -3.95
N ASP A 510 10.63 -21.92 -4.64
CA ASP A 510 9.88 -23.03 -4.05
C ASP A 510 10.76 -23.89 -3.13
N LYS A 511 11.98 -24.20 -3.57
CA LYS A 511 12.93 -24.99 -2.76
C LYS A 511 13.43 -24.22 -1.55
N LEU A 512 13.68 -22.92 -1.70
CA LEU A 512 14.03 -22.06 -0.56
C LEU A 512 12.88 -22.00 0.46
N ALA A 513 11.64 -21.89 -0.01
CA ALA A 513 10.46 -21.93 0.86
C ALA A 513 10.33 -23.26 1.61
N GLU A 514 10.55 -24.38 0.95
CA GLU A 514 10.52 -25.73 1.58
C GLU A 514 11.56 -25.86 2.71
N LEU A 515 12.78 -25.31 2.53
CA LEU A 515 13.80 -25.26 3.58
C LEU A 515 13.38 -24.44 4.80
N MET A 516 12.42 -23.53 4.64
CA MET A 516 11.84 -22.68 5.68
C MET A 516 10.47 -23.17 6.17
N ASN A 517 10.13 -24.44 5.98
CA ASN A 517 8.85 -25.02 6.39
C ASN A 517 7.62 -24.34 5.76
N ILE A 518 7.78 -23.76 4.58
CA ILE A 518 6.73 -23.17 3.76
C ILE A 518 6.48 -24.13 2.60
N LYS A 519 5.21 -24.49 2.34
CA LYS A 519 4.90 -25.40 1.23
C LYS A 519 5.24 -24.75 -0.11
N GLY A 520 6.24 -25.32 -0.81
CA GLY A 520 6.72 -24.88 -2.11
C GLY A 520 5.98 -25.58 -3.25
N TYR A 521 5.74 -24.83 -4.32
CA TYR A 521 5.25 -25.30 -5.63
C TYR A 521 6.01 -24.59 -6.74
N GLU A 522 6.25 -25.30 -7.83
CA GLU A 522 6.89 -24.75 -9.03
C GLU A 522 6.01 -25.03 -10.24
N VAL A 523 5.82 -24.05 -11.13
CA VAL A 523 4.95 -24.17 -12.30
C VAL A 523 5.64 -23.63 -13.55
N HIS A 524 5.85 -24.52 -14.53
CA HIS A 524 6.48 -24.22 -15.82
C HIS A 524 5.49 -24.23 -16.98
N LYS A 525 4.35 -24.90 -16.86
CA LYS A 525 3.38 -25.10 -17.94
C LYS A 525 2.01 -24.57 -17.56
N THR A 526 1.34 -23.98 -18.55
CA THR A 526 0.01 -23.37 -18.37
C THR A 526 -1.03 -24.38 -17.89
N GLU A 527 -0.98 -25.64 -18.37
CA GLU A 527 -1.91 -26.70 -17.99
C GLU A 527 -1.84 -27.12 -16.53
N ASP A 528 -0.68 -26.93 -15.86
CA ASP A 528 -0.48 -27.31 -14.46
C ASP A 528 -0.85 -26.17 -13.49
N LEU A 529 -1.00 -24.93 -14.02
CA LEU A 529 -1.13 -23.72 -13.20
C LEU A 529 -2.40 -23.74 -12.36
N GLU A 530 -3.56 -24.04 -12.94
CA GLU A 530 -4.83 -23.99 -12.21
C GLU A 530 -4.88 -25.00 -11.06
N ALA A 531 -4.44 -26.23 -11.28
CA ALA A 531 -4.38 -27.24 -10.25
C ALA A 531 -3.44 -26.84 -9.12
N THR A 532 -2.29 -26.24 -9.45
CA THR A 532 -1.30 -25.79 -8.45
C THR A 532 -1.81 -24.59 -7.65
N VAL A 533 -2.43 -23.60 -8.30
CA VAL A 533 -3.03 -22.45 -7.61
C VAL A 533 -4.12 -22.92 -6.64
N LYS A 534 -5.00 -23.81 -7.08
CA LYS A 534 -6.03 -24.40 -6.23
C LYS A 534 -5.43 -25.12 -5.01
N ALA A 535 -4.44 -25.98 -5.22
CA ALA A 535 -3.75 -26.70 -4.14
C ALA A 535 -3.08 -25.75 -3.13
N ALA A 536 -2.49 -24.64 -3.61
CA ALA A 536 -1.90 -23.62 -2.74
C ALA A 536 -2.95 -22.92 -1.87
N PHE A 537 -4.13 -22.61 -2.40
CA PHE A 537 -5.21 -22.03 -1.61
C PHE A 537 -5.83 -23.00 -0.61
N GLU A 538 -5.91 -24.29 -0.93
CA GLU A 538 -6.45 -25.35 -0.09
C GLU A 538 -5.49 -25.76 1.05
N HIS A 539 -4.21 -25.46 0.96
CA HIS A 539 -3.24 -25.77 2.02
C HIS A 539 -3.46 -24.86 3.24
N ASP A 540 -3.51 -25.42 4.44
CA ASP A 540 -3.80 -24.67 5.68
C ASP A 540 -2.67 -23.73 6.11
N GLY A 541 -1.39 -24.06 5.82
CA GLY A 541 -0.21 -23.26 6.18
C GLY A 541 0.22 -22.25 5.12
N PRO A 542 1.40 -21.62 5.32
CA PRO A 542 2.01 -20.77 4.31
C PRO A 542 2.40 -21.55 3.07
N THR A 543 2.21 -20.92 1.90
CA THR A 543 2.59 -21.51 0.60
C THR A 543 3.37 -20.52 -0.23
N LEU A 544 4.30 -21.02 -1.06
CA LEU A 544 4.95 -20.24 -2.10
C LEU A 544 4.84 -20.96 -3.44
N VAL A 545 4.22 -20.31 -4.42
CA VAL A 545 4.10 -20.81 -5.79
C VAL A 545 5.03 -20.01 -6.69
N ASN A 546 6.07 -20.63 -7.20
CA ASN A 546 7.01 -20.05 -8.16
C ASN A 546 6.48 -20.28 -9.59
N ILE A 547 5.93 -19.25 -10.21
CA ILE A 547 5.29 -19.30 -11.53
C ILE A 547 6.26 -18.72 -12.56
N TYR A 548 6.75 -19.53 -13.50
CA TYR A 548 7.61 -19.05 -14.60
C TYR A 548 6.76 -18.36 -15.67
N THR A 549 6.69 -17.04 -15.57
CA THR A 549 5.88 -16.22 -16.46
C THR A 549 6.65 -15.74 -17.68
N ASN A 550 5.90 -15.41 -18.73
CA ASN A 550 6.45 -14.84 -19.96
C ASN A 550 7.12 -13.50 -19.66
N ARG A 551 8.39 -13.41 -20.03
CA ARG A 551 9.27 -12.27 -19.82
C ARG A 551 8.87 -11.03 -20.61
N ASP A 552 8.30 -11.22 -21.79
CA ASP A 552 8.04 -10.18 -22.77
C ASP A 552 6.56 -9.76 -22.80
N THR A 553 5.72 -10.29 -21.91
CA THR A 553 4.36 -9.82 -21.73
C THR A 553 4.39 -8.44 -21.05
N LEU A 554 4.19 -7.41 -21.85
CA LEU A 554 4.16 -6.02 -21.42
C LEU A 554 2.75 -5.45 -21.65
N ALA A 555 2.15 -4.88 -20.61
CA ALA A 555 0.84 -4.24 -20.75
C ALA A 555 1.01 -2.77 -21.16
N MET A 556 0.26 -2.35 -22.18
CA MET A 556 0.27 -0.96 -22.62
C MET A 556 -0.70 -0.11 -21.78
N PRO A 557 -0.36 1.17 -21.47
CA PRO A 557 -1.28 2.10 -20.83
C PRO A 557 -2.44 2.44 -21.79
N PRO A 558 -3.61 2.89 -21.27
CA PRO A 558 -4.81 3.19 -22.07
C PRO A 558 -4.63 4.38 -23.02
N HIS A 559 -3.60 5.16 -22.82
CA HIS A 559 -3.23 6.28 -23.67
C HIS A 559 -1.72 6.29 -23.86
N VAL A 560 -1.28 6.18 -25.11
CA VAL A 560 0.15 6.21 -25.49
C VAL A 560 0.42 7.52 -26.24
N THR A 561 1.42 8.26 -25.77
CA THR A 561 1.81 9.51 -26.42
C THR A 561 2.59 9.24 -27.72
N PHE A 562 2.59 10.23 -28.63
CA PHE A 562 3.38 10.15 -29.87
C PHE A 562 4.87 9.95 -29.60
N ASP A 563 5.41 10.57 -28.53
CA ASP A 563 6.82 10.42 -28.14
C ASP A 563 7.12 8.99 -27.67
N GLN A 564 6.22 8.35 -26.92
CA GLN A 564 6.35 6.95 -26.53
C GLN A 564 6.32 6.00 -27.73
N MET A 565 5.41 6.23 -28.70
CA MET A 565 5.38 5.46 -29.96
C MET A 565 6.68 5.62 -30.76
N LYS A 566 7.18 6.84 -30.86
CA LYS A 566 8.46 7.15 -31.53
C LYS A 566 9.63 6.49 -30.80
N GLY A 567 9.65 6.54 -29.48
CA GLY A 567 10.68 5.87 -28.65
C GLY A 567 10.69 4.38 -28.87
N PHE A 568 9.52 3.72 -28.80
CA PHE A 568 9.39 2.29 -29.05
C PHE A 568 9.87 1.90 -30.48
N ALA A 569 9.44 2.63 -31.51
CA ALA A 569 9.91 2.40 -32.88
C ALA A 569 11.44 2.54 -33.00
N THR A 570 12.04 3.52 -32.30
CA THR A 570 13.48 3.73 -32.25
C THR A 570 14.20 2.55 -31.57
N ASN A 571 13.63 2.01 -30.47
CA ASN A 571 14.17 0.83 -29.80
C ASN A 571 14.18 -0.41 -30.75
N VAL A 572 13.06 -0.67 -31.44
CA VAL A 572 12.96 -1.78 -32.42
C VAL A 572 14.01 -1.64 -33.52
N ILE A 573 14.19 -0.44 -34.08
CA ILE A 573 15.23 -0.19 -35.10
C ILE A 573 16.64 -0.48 -34.55
N LYS A 574 16.93 -0.07 -33.33
CA LYS A 574 18.23 -0.33 -32.68
C LYS A 574 18.46 -1.83 -32.45
N LYS A 575 17.46 -2.60 -32.02
CA LYS A 575 17.53 -4.07 -31.90
C LYS A 575 17.86 -4.73 -33.22
N ILE A 576 17.16 -4.34 -34.29
CA ILE A 576 17.42 -4.84 -35.64
C ILE A 576 18.85 -4.50 -36.10
N GLY A 577 19.31 -3.25 -35.84
CA GLY A 577 20.66 -2.80 -36.19
C GLY A 577 21.79 -3.56 -35.47
N GLN A 578 21.49 -4.16 -34.31
CA GLN A 578 22.42 -5.02 -33.56
C GLN A 578 22.31 -6.51 -33.93
N GLY A 579 21.43 -6.88 -34.89
CA GLY A 579 21.22 -8.25 -35.29
C GLY A 579 20.29 -9.06 -34.39
N ASP A 580 19.62 -8.40 -33.44
CA ASP A 580 18.69 -9.02 -32.50
C ASP A 580 17.25 -9.07 -33.05
N PHE A 581 17.09 -9.83 -34.12
CA PHE A 581 15.81 -9.96 -34.83
C PHE A 581 14.73 -10.69 -34.03
N SER A 582 15.10 -11.63 -33.14
CA SER A 582 14.16 -12.38 -32.32
C SER A 582 13.48 -11.45 -31.31
N ASN A 583 14.27 -10.74 -30.51
CA ASN A 583 13.71 -9.81 -29.51
C ASN A 583 12.96 -8.62 -30.15
N ALA A 584 13.37 -8.18 -31.35
CA ALA A 584 12.62 -7.18 -32.11
C ALA A 584 11.24 -7.70 -32.53
N LYS A 585 11.16 -8.95 -33.04
CA LYS A 585 9.91 -9.60 -33.43
C LYS A 585 9.00 -9.83 -32.22
N ASP A 586 9.55 -10.30 -31.11
CA ASP A 586 8.80 -10.58 -29.88
C ASP A 586 8.25 -9.29 -29.24
N SER A 587 9.05 -8.21 -29.22
CA SER A 587 8.59 -6.88 -28.80
C SER A 587 7.40 -6.38 -29.64
N ILE A 588 7.46 -6.54 -30.96
CA ILE A 588 6.37 -6.16 -31.87
C ILE A 588 5.13 -7.03 -31.62
N ALA A 589 5.29 -8.37 -31.56
CA ALA A 589 4.19 -9.31 -31.38
C ALA A 589 3.44 -9.06 -30.05
N ASN A 590 4.17 -8.84 -28.96
CA ASN A 590 3.59 -8.57 -27.64
C ASN A 590 2.91 -7.20 -27.58
N SER A 591 3.49 -6.17 -28.22
CA SER A 591 2.85 -4.85 -28.32
C SER A 591 1.57 -4.91 -29.15
N MET A 592 1.53 -5.73 -30.21
CA MET A 592 0.32 -5.94 -31.02
C MET A 592 -0.77 -6.72 -30.27
N LYS A 593 -0.40 -7.62 -29.35
CA LYS A 593 -1.36 -8.35 -28.52
C LYS A 593 -2.22 -7.37 -27.70
N HIS A 594 -1.62 -6.33 -27.16
CA HIS A 594 -2.27 -5.34 -26.29
C HIS A 594 -2.72 -4.05 -27.02
N ILE A 595 -2.53 -3.97 -28.33
CA ILE A 595 -2.88 -2.76 -29.11
C ILE A 595 -4.38 -2.48 -29.07
N LYS A 596 -5.22 -3.52 -28.93
CA LYS A 596 -6.67 -3.38 -28.78
C LYS A 596 -7.09 -2.73 -27.46
N ASP A 597 -6.21 -2.73 -26.46
CA ASP A 597 -6.47 -2.08 -25.16
C ASP A 597 -6.27 -0.56 -25.24
N VAL A 598 -5.59 -0.10 -26.30
CA VAL A 598 -5.24 1.31 -26.55
C VAL A 598 -6.14 1.95 -27.63
N PHE A 599 -6.50 1.19 -28.66
CA PHE A 599 -7.29 1.62 -29.83
C PHE A 599 -8.64 0.89 -29.88
#